data_836160591a8f8c167747562e993d59b8
#
_entry.id   836160591a8f8c167747562e993d59b8
#
_cell.length_a   1.000
_cell.length_b   1.000
_cell.length_c   1.000
_cell.angle_alpha   90.00
_cell.angle_beta   90.00
_cell.angle_gamma   90.00
#
_symmetry.space_group_name_H-M   'P 1'
#
loop_
_entity.id
_entity.type
_entity.pdbx_description
1 polymer ?
#
loop_
_entity_poly.entity_id
_entity_poly.type
_entity_poly.pdbx_seq_one_letter_code
_entity_poly.pdbx_strand_id
1 'polypeptide(L)' 'MAETITAYCDGACSGNPGPGGWGAVLLFPENRVLELGGGERPSTNNRMELMGAIAALNAVKARPEPLKVFTDSSYVINGI' A
#
# COMPACT_ATOMS: atom_id res chain seq x y z
N MET A 1 -10.14 -13.69 -19.99
CA MET A 1 -9.41 -12.45 -19.78
C MET A 1 -8.93 -12.40 -18.34
N ALA A 2 -7.65 -12.13 -18.15
CA ALA A 2 -7.11 -12.05 -16.81
C ALA A 2 -7.60 -10.75 -16.14
N GLU A 3 -8.13 -10.89 -14.94
CA GLU A 3 -8.56 -9.77 -14.14
C GLU A 3 -7.45 -9.37 -13.20
N THR A 4 -7.39 -8.10 -12.83
CA THR A 4 -6.31 -7.53 -12.04
C THR A 4 -6.86 -7.02 -10.71
N ILE A 5 -6.10 -7.24 -9.65
CA ILE A 5 -6.34 -6.58 -8.37
C ILE A 5 -5.61 -5.26 -8.41
N THR A 6 -6.30 -4.19 -8.03
CA THR A 6 -5.71 -2.84 -8.02
C THR A 6 -5.59 -2.36 -6.58
N ALA A 7 -4.43 -1.86 -6.21
CA ALA A 7 -4.18 -1.31 -4.89
C ALA A 7 -3.75 0.15 -5.00
N TYR A 8 -4.37 1.00 -4.19
CA TYR A 8 -3.99 2.41 -4.03
C TYR A 8 -3.41 2.56 -2.64
N CYS A 9 -2.17 2.98 -2.57
CA CYS A 9 -1.44 3.09 -1.30
C CYS A 9 -0.98 4.52 -1.08
N ASP A 10 -1.06 4.97 0.17
CA ASP A 10 -0.58 6.29 0.56
C ASP A 10 -0.05 6.23 1.99
N GLY A 11 0.94 7.04 2.26
CA GLY A 11 1.53 7.12 3.60
C GLY A 11 2.15 8.47 3.83
N ALA A 12 2.12 8.92 5.07
CA ALA A 12 2.63 10.23 5.43
C ALA A 12 3.12 10.25 6.87
N CYS A 13 3.96 11.21 7.16
CA CYS A 13 4.46 11.49 8.50
C CYS A 13 4.21 12.95 8.85
N SER A 14 3.88 13.18 10.11
CA SER A 14 3.80 14.54 10.66
C SER A 14 5.17 14.88 11.24
N GLY A 15 6.00 15.55 10.43
CA GLY A 15 7.42 15.70 10.71
C GLY A 15 8.20 14.52 10.12
N ASN A 16 9.53 14.61 10.08
CA ASN A 16 10.34 13.56 9.49
C ASN A 16 11.68 13.47 10.24
N PRO A 17 11.78 12.64 11.31
CA PRO A 17 10.78 11.67 11.75
C PRO A 17 9.64 12.27 12.55
N GLY A 18 8.57 11.49 12.71
CA GLY A 18 7.41 11.88 13.50
C GLY A 18 6.34 10.80 13.46
N PRO A 19 5.15 11.07 14.03
CA PRO A 19 4.05 10.12 13.91
C PRO A 19 3.69 9.91 12.47
N GLY A 20 3.58 8.64 12.04
CA GLY A 20 3.28 8.29 10.67
C GLY A 20 2.04 7.42 10.55
N GLY A 21 1.39 7.49 9.40
CA GLY A 21 0.25 6.65 9.07
C GLY A 21 0.29 6.26 7.60
N TRP A 22 -0.33 5.13 7.30
CA TRP A 22 -0.43 4.64 5.93
C TRP A 22 -1.82 4.06 5.72
N GLY A 23 -2.26 4.05 4.47
CA GLY A 23 -3.51 3.44 4.07
C GLY A 23 -3.36 2.75 2.74
N ALA A 24 -4.18 1.74 2.53
CA ALA A 24 -4.26 1.05 1.25
C ALA A 24 -5.70 0.66 0.98
N VAL A 25 -6.13 0.82 -0.28
CA VAL A 25 -7.44 0.38 -0.73
C VAL A 25 -7.22 -0.60 -1.88
N LEU A 26 -7.74 -1.80 -1.74
CA LEU A 26 -7.62 -2.85 -2.75
C LEU A 26 -8.97 -3.10 -3.40
N LEU A 27 -8.98 -3.08 -4.73
CA LEU A 27 -10.16 -3.36 -5.53
C LEU A 27 -9.99 -4.72 -6.19
N PHE A 28 -10.86 -5.65 -5.85
CA PHE A 28 -10.83 -7.01 -6.37
C PHE A 28 -11.78 -7.16 -7.56
N PRO A 29 -11.50 -8.11 -8.48
CA PRO A 29 -12.35 -8.29 -9.66
C PRO A 29 -13.82 -8.60 -9.37
N GLU A 30 -14.09 -9.21 -8.22
CA GLU A 30 -15.46 -9.59 -7.83
C GLU A 30 -16.23 -8.46 -7.15
N ASN A 31 -15.88 -7.22 -7.39
CA ASN A 31 -16.51 -6.03 -6.79
C ASN A 31 -16.32 -5.95 -5.28
N ARG A 32 -15.25 -6.50 -4.78
CA ARG A 32 -14.89 -6.40 -3.36
C ARG A 32 -13.89 -5.29 -3.17
N VAL A 33 -14.01 -4.60 -2.03
CA VAL A 33 -13.09 -3.55 -1.62
C VAL A 33 -12.55 -3.91 -0.24
N LEU A 34 -11.23 -3.86 -0.10
CA LEU A 34 -10.57 -4.06 1.18
C LEU A 34 -9.80 -2.81 1.55
N GLU A 35 -10.02 -2.28 2.74
CA GLU A 35 -9.29 -1.13 3.24
C GLU A 35 -8.37 -1.57 4.36
N LEU A 36 -7.11 -1.13 4.27
CA LEU A 36 -6.08 -1.43 5.26
C LEU A 36 -5.49 -0.11 5.76
N GLY A 37 -4.99 -0.12 6.98
CA GLY A 37 -4.35 1.06 7.52
C GLY A 37 -3.56 0.73 8.76
N GLY A 38 -2.64 1.61 9.10
CA GLY A 38 -1.82 1.47 10.29
C GLY A 38 -0.98 2.71 10.53
N GLY A 39 -0.20 2.66 11.59
CA GLY A 39 0.64 3.78 11.95
C GLY A 39 1.87 3.33 12.70
N GLU A 40 2.81 4.26 12.83
CA GLU A 40 4.07 4.02 13.52
C GLU A 40 4.59 5.34 14.08
N ARG A 41 5.22 5.27 15.22
CA ARG A 41 5.89 6.42 15.84
C ARG A 41 7.20 5.99 16.49
N PRO A 42 8.32 6.69 16.20
CA PRO A 42 8.44 7.67 15.11
C PRO A 42 8.58 6.97 13.77
N SER A 43 8.35 7.72 12.68
CA SER A 43 8.50 7.16 11.34
C SER A 43 8.93 8.23 10.33
N THR A 44 9.00 7.83 9.07
CA THR A 44 9.29 8.72 7.94
C THR A 44 8.27 8.52 6.85
N ASN A 45 8.16 9.49 5.94
CA ASN A 45 7.24 9.37 4.80
C ASN A 45 7.53 8.12 3.97
N ASN A 46 8.81 7.88 3.64
CA ASN A 46 9.19 6.71 2.84
C ASN A 46 8.82 5.40 3.52
N ARG A 47 8.98 5.33 4.84
CA ARG A 47 8.62 4.13 5.59
C ARG A 47 7.12 3.88 5.57
N MET A 48 6.31 4.93 5.71
CA MET A 48 4.85 4.80 5.68
C MET A 48 4.35 4.39 4.29
N GLU A 49 4.92 4.95 3.24
CA GLU A 49 4.59 4.56 1.88
C GLU A 49 4.93 3.10 1.62
N LEU A 50 6.10 2.67 2.05
CA LEU A 50 6.54 1.29 1.88
C LEU A 50 5.65 0.32 2.68
N MET A 51 5.27 0.68 3.89
CA MET A 51 4.39 -0.16 4.71
C MET A 51 3.03 -0.34 4.07
N GLY A 52 2.48 0.70 3.45
CA GLY A 52 1.23 0.59 2.70
C GLY A 52 1.33 -0.42 1.56
N ALA A 53 2.41 -0.35 0.78
CA ALA A 53 2.64 -1.27 -0.32
C ALA A 53 2.84 -2.71 0.17
N ILE A 54 3.59 -2.90 1.25
CA ILE A 54 3.82 -4.22 1.83
C ILE A 54 2.51 -4.83 2.33
N ALA A 55 1.67 -4.03 2.98
CA ALA A 55 0.38 -4.49 3.46
C ALA A 55 -0.52 -4.94 2.30
N ALA A 56 -0.51 -4.19 1.19
CA ALA A 56 -1.26 -4.57 0.01
C ALA A 56 -0.77 -5.90 -0.58
N LEU A 57 0.55 -6.06 -0.69
CA LEU A 57 1.14 -7.30 -1.19
C LEU A 57 0.79 -8.51 -0.31
N ASN A 58 0.87 -8.32 1.01
CA ASN A 58 0.52 -9.39 1.95
C ASN A 58 -0.96 -9.78 1.87
N ALA A 59 -1.82 -8.83 1.62
CA ALA A 59 -3.26 -9.08 1.55
C ALA A 59 -3.63 -9.97 0.35
N VAL A 60 -2.82 -9.97 -0.71
CA VAL A 60 -3.15 -10.69 -1.96
C VAL A 60 -2.19 -11.82 -2.28
N LYS A 61 -1.26 -12.15 -1.38
CA LYS A 61 -0.20 -13.12 -1.68
C LYS A 61 -0.72 -14.52 -2.03
N ALA A 62 -1.92 -14.86 -1.59
CA ALA A 62 -2.54 -16.16 -1.88
C ALA A 62 -3.45 -16.12 -3.10
N ARG A 63 -3.58 -14.98 -3.76
CA ARG A 63 -4.45 -14.81 -4.92
C ARG A 63 -3.66 -14.98 -6.21
N PRO A 64 -4.26 -15.63 -7.24
CA PRO A 64 -3.56 -15.83 -8.51
C PRO A 64 -3.56 -14.62 -9.44
N GLU A 65 -4.44 -13.64 -9.18
CA GLU A 65 -4.55 -12.48 -10.07
C GLU A 65 -3.32 -11.58 -9.93
N PRO A 66 -2.87 -10.94 -11.03
CA PRO A 66 -1.80 -9.95 -10.93
C PRO A 66 -2.25 -8.75 -10.10
N LEU A 67 -1.30 -8.14 -9.41
CA LEU A 67 -1.53 -6.97 -8.58
C LEU A 67 -0.92 -5.75 -9.24
N LYS A 68 -1.72 -4.69 -9.36
CA LYS A 68 -1.27 -3.39 -9.85
C LYS A 68 -1.32 -2.40 -8.68
N VAL A 69 -0.17 -1.81 -8.35
CA VAL A 69 -0.05 -0.91 -7.20
C VAL A 69 0.17 0.51 -7.70
N PHE A 70 -0.66 1.43 -7.22
CA PHE A 70 -0.51 2.86 -7.47
C PHE A 70 -0.06 3.54 -6.19
N THR A 71 1.05 4.25 -6.25
CA THR A 71 1.60 4.99 -5.14
C THR A 71 2.39 6.19 -5.66
N ASP A 72 2.45 7.24 -4.87
CA ASP A 72 3.25 8.42 -5.21
C ASP A 72 4.71 8.26 -4.81
N SER A 73 5.07 7.21 -4.10
CA SER A 73 6.43 7.02 -3.61
C SER A 73 7.34 6.48 -4.69
N SER A 74 8.30 7.27 -5.12
CA SER A 74 9.34 6.79 -6.03
C SER A 74 10.21 5.72 -5.38
N TYR A 75 10.36 5.76 -4.06
CA TYR A 75 11.09 4.74 -3.32
C TYR A 75 10.42 3.36 -3.49
N VAL A 76 9.10 3.29 -3.33
CA VAL A 76 8.36 2.05 -3.51
C VAL A 76 8.43 1.58 -4.96
N ILE A 77 8.21 2.49 -5.90
CA ILE A 77 8.24 2.17 -7.34
C ILE A 77 9.59 1.58 -7.75
N ASN A 78 10.68 2.15 -7.26
CA ASN A 78 12.03 1.71 -7.62
C ASN A 78 12.53 0.53 -6.78
N GLY A 79 11.94 0.29 -5.62
CA GLY A 79 12.34 -0.77 -4.70
C GLY A 79 11.64 -2.10 -4.94
N ILE A 80 10.59 -2.09 -5.71
CA ILE A 80 9.84 -3.28 -6.08
C ILE A 80 10.12 -3.66 -7.53
#